data_c92e6064abe4e0cc790a34738b88ce32
#
_entry.id   c92e6064abe4e0cc790a34738b88ce32
#
_cell.length_a   1.000
_cell.length_b   1.000
_cell.length_c   1.000
_cell.angle_alpha   90.00
_cell.angle_beta   90.00
_cell.angle_gamma   90.00
#
_symmetry.space_group_name_H-M   'P 1'
#
loop_
_entity.id
_entity.type
_entity.pdbx_description
1 polymer ?
#
loop_
_entity_poly.entity_id
_entity_poly.type
_entity_poly.pdbx_seq_one_letter_code
_entity_poly.pdbx_strand_id
1 'polypeptide(L)'
;AAKYPNKKMYVGGHSKGGNVAVYSAIYNNKEVQDRIIKIINCDGPGFDRNVVDSPEYKRIVDKVFTFIPQDSVIGRLMEHEERYDVIKSTAKGIYQHDIHSWQVTRNRIIRVDCPTKHSEFVNESLHQYLKDTTPEQREFFVGAVYDIIQSTNVDTFDEFHKAGLKKVPKIIKSYKKLSPEERKLMTAMFAEFFKSAWEIIKKGKKTQDSTVEAMAE
;
A
#
# COMPACT_ATOMS: atom_id res chain seq x y z
N ALA A 1 -9.35 -21.58 -13.05
CA ALA A 1 -8.43 -22.65 -13.45
C ALA A 1 -9.17 -23.92 -13.88
N ALA A 2 -10.10 -24.43 -13.05
CA ALA A 2 -10.84 -25.68 -13.33
C ALA A 2 -11.63 -25.66 -14.63
N LYS A 3 -12.32 -24.55 -14.95
CA LYS A 3 -13.12 -24.42 -16.19
C LYS A 3 -12.30 -24.53 -17.48
N TYR A 4 -10.99 -24.19 -17.41
CA TYR A 4 -10.09 -24.21 -18.55
C TYR A 4 -8.76 -24.90 -18.18
N PRO A 5 -8.72 -26.23 -18.06
CA PRO A 5 -7.60 -26.96 -17.47
C PRO A 5 -6.26 -26.83 -18.24
N ASN A 6 -6.33 -26.63 -19.56
CA ASN A 6 -5.13 -26.58 -20.42
C ASN A 6 -4.77 -25.14 -20.89
N LYS A 7 -5.46 -24.12 -20.40
CA LYS A 7 -5.17 -22.75 -20.84
C LYS A 7 -4.15 -22.06 -19.92
N LYS A 8 -3.23 -21.34 -20.53
CA LYS A 8 -2.36 -20.38 -19.81
C LYS A 8 -3.17 -19.18 -19.38
N MET A 9 -2.75 -18.51 -18.30
CA MET A 9 -3.51 -17.46 -17.63
C MET A 9 -2.65 -16.24 -17.36
N TYR A 10 -3.28 -15.08 -17.47
CA TYR A 10 -2.85 -13.86 -16.80
C TYR A 10 -3.77 -13.63 -15.62
N VAL A 11 -3.20 -13.27 -14.49
CA VAL A 11 -3.96 -12.94 -13.27
C VAL A 11 -3.56 -11.53 -12.87
N GLY A 12 -4.48 -10.72 -12.42
CA GLY A 12 -4.11 -9.37 -11.99
C GLY A 12 -5.27 -8.61 -11.37
N GLY A 13 -4.93 -7.49 -10.78
CA GLY A 13 -5.91 -6.61 -10.16
C GLY A 13 -5.27 -5.31 -9.67
N HIS A 14 -6.13 -4.42 -9.22
CA HIS A 14 -5.78 -3.13 -8.66
C HIS A 14 -6.04 -3.15 -7.15
N SER A 15 -5.20 -2.48 -6.38
CA SER A 15 -5.36 -2.32 -4.93
C SER A 15 -5.47 -3.70 -4.23
N LYS A 16 -6.47 -3.91 -3.40
CA LYS A 16 -6.77 -5.20 -2.78
C LYS A 16 -6.86 -6.33 -3.81
N GLY A 17 -7.40 -6.06 -5.02
CA GLY A 17 -7.47 -7.05 -6.10
C GLY A 17 -6.09 -7.47 -6.62
N GLY A 18 -5.11 -6.57 -6.62
CA GLY A 18 -3.71 -6.88 -6.94
C GLY A 18 -3.10 -7.82 -5.90
N ASN A 19 -3.26 -7.51 -4.62
CA ASN A 19 -2.84 -8.38 -3.52
C ASN A 19 -3.49 -9.77 -3.60
N VAL A 20 -4.82 -9.83 -3.82
CA VAL A 20 -5.57 -11.10 -3.97
C VAL A 20 -5.08 -11.90 -5.18
N ALA A 21 -4.71 -11.25 -6.28
CA ALA A 21 -4.16 -11.91 -7.47
C ALA A 21 -2.84 -12.63 -7.14
N VAL A 22 -1.92 -11.96 -6.45
CA VAL A 22 -0.65 -12.55 -5.99
C VAL A 22 -0.92 -13.65 -4.97
N TYR A 23 -1.77 -13.40 -3.95
CA TYR A 23 -2.15 -14.38 -2.94
C TYR A 23 -2.71 -15.66 -3.55
N SER A 24 -3.62 -15.53 -4.51
CA SER A 24 -4.20 -16.66 -5.23
C SER A 24 -3.17 -17.49 -5.97
N ALA A 25 -2.14 -16.83 -6.51
CA ALA A 25 -1.05 -17.54 -7.19
C ALA A 25 -0.13 -18.27 -6.19
N ILE A 26 0.18 -17.66 -5.03
CA ILE A 26 1.00 -18.27 -3.97
C ILE A 26 0.37 -19.59 -3.50
N TYR A 27 -0.90 -19.55 -3.12
CA TYR A 27 -1.59 -20.66 -2.45
C TYR A 27 -2.30 -21.63 -3.40
N ASN A 28 -2.00 -21.56 -4.70
CA ASN A 28 -2.43 -22.58 -5.65
C ASN A 28 -1.42 -23.72 -5.78
N ASN A 29 -1.88 -24.87 -6.30
CA ASN A 29 -1.00 -25.98 -6.59
C ASN A 29 -0.03 -25.65 -7.73
N LYS A 30 1.05 -26.44 -7.83
CA LYS A 30 2.10 -26.23 -8.82
C LYS A 30 1.58 -26.24 -10.26
N GLU A 31 0.64 -27.11 -10.58
CA GLU A 31 0.03 -27.22 -11.92
C GLU A 31 -0.63 -25.90 -12.34
N VAL A 32 -1.40 -25.26 -11.44
CA VAL A 32 -2.01 -23.96 -11.68
C VAL A 32 -0.94 -22.86 -11.79
N GLN A 33 0.06 -22.87 -10.88
CA GLN A 33 1.17 -21.93 -10.93
C GLN A 33 1.94 -21.97 -12.26
N ASP A 34 2.20 -23.17 -12.79
CA ASP A 34 2.92 -23.37 -14.07
C ASP A 34 2.13 -22.83 -15.27
N ARG A 35 0.80 -22.74 -15.17
CA ARG A 35 -0.07 -22.16 -16.20
C ARG A 35 -0.17 -20.65 -16.13
N ILE A 36 0.21 -20.01 -15.03
CA ILE A 36 0.24 -18.56 -14.90
C ILE A 36 1.45 -18.03 -15.67
N ILE A 37 1.20 -17.15 -16.64
CA ILE A 37 2.25 -16.49 -17.43
C ILE A 37 2.76 -15.26 -16.68
N LYS A 38 1.83 -14.42 -16.22
CA LYS A 38 2.13 -13.18 -15.46
C LYS A 38 1.05 -12.93 -14.42
N ILE A 39 1.50 -12.32 -13.32
CA ILE A 39 0.67 -11.80 -12.25
C ILE A 39 0.86 -10.29 -12.24
N ILE A 40 -0.21 -9.54 -12.44
CA ILE A 40 -0.16 -8.08 -12.56
C ILE A 40 -0.75 -7.48 -11.28
N ASN A 41 0.09 -6.81 -10.50
CA ASN A 41 -0.28 -6.11 -9.29
C ASN A 41 -0.22 -4.60 -9.55
N CYS A 42 -1.37 -3.94 -9.60
CA CYS A 42 -1.45 -2.49 -9.76
C CYS A 42 -1.72 -1.85 -8.39
N ASP A 43 -0.67 -1.30 -7.78
CA ASP A 43 -0.70 -0.57 -6.50
C ASP A 43 -1.42 -1.33 -5.36
N GLY A 44 -1.27 -2.67 -5.34
CA GLY A 44 -1.76 -3.52 -4.26
C GLY A 44 -0.69 -3.71 -3.18
N PRO A 45 -1.07 -3.83 -1.90
CA PRO A 45 -0.13 -4.04 -0.81
C PRO A 45 0.57 -5.40 -0.92
N GLY A 46 1.75 -5.48 -0.31
CA GLY A 46 2.54 -6.70 -0.18
C GLY A 46 2.00 -7.67 0.88
N PHE A 47 2.90 -8.42 1.50
CA PHE A 47 2.58 -9.49 2.44
C PHE A 47 3.48 -9.42 3.68
N ASP A 48 3.13 -10.19 4.71
CA ASP A 48 4.02 -10.39 5.83
C ASP A 48 5.31 -11.09 5.38
N ARG A 49 6.41 -10.85 6.11
CA ARG A 49 7.73 -11.41 5.79
C ARG A 49 7.72 -12.93 5.66
N ASN A 50 6.99 -13.64 6.52
CA ASN A 50 6.87 -15.10 6.47
C ASN A 50 6.20 -15.61 5.18
N VAL A 51 5.30 -14.83 4.58
CA VAL A 51 4.70 -15.16 3.27
C VAL A 51 5.70 -14.94 2.15
N VAL A 52 6.40 -13.80 2.16
CA VAL A 52 7.41 -13.45 1.15
C VAL A 52 8.59 -14.41 1.17
N ASP A 53 8.99 -14.90 2.36
CA ASP A 53 10.08 -15.87 2.52
C ASP A 53 9.64 -17.32 2.20
N SER A 54 8.34 -17.57 1.98
CA SER A 54 7.83 -18.92 1.73
C SER A 54 8.28 -19.48 0.38
N PRO A 55 8.50 -20.83 0.29
CA PRO A 55 8.81 -21.48 -0.99
C PRO A 55 7.73 -21.27 -2.05
N GLU A 56 6.47 -21.13 -1.62
CA GLU A 56 5.32 -20.88 -2.49
C GLU A 56 5.43 -19.54 -3.20
N TYR A 57 5.78 -18.48 -2.47
CA TYR A 57 6.02 -17.16 -3.03
C TYR A 57 7.22 -17.16 -3.97
N LYS A 58 8.34 -17.76 -3.55
CA LYS A 58 9.58 -17.83 -4.36
C LYS A 58 9.39 -18.53 -5.71
N ARG A 59 8.43 -19.46 -5.82
CA ARG A 59 8.10 -20.10 -7.10
C ARG A 59 7.42 -19.19 -8.11
N ILE A 60 6.76 -18.14 -7.64
CA ILE A 60 5.96 -17.26 -8.51
C ILE A 60 6.49 -15.83 -8.61
N VAL A 61 7.48 -15.45 -7.80
CA VAL A 61 7.96 -14.06 -7.70
C VAL A 61 8.42 -13.50 -9.05
N ASP A 62 9.09 -14.29 -9.87
CA ASP A 62 9.55 -13.87 -11.22
C ASP A 62 8.40 -13.64 -12.20
N LYS A 63 7.19 -14.09 -11.87
CA LYS A 63 5.99 -13.87 -12.67
C LYS A 63 5.20 -12.65 -12.22
N VAL A 64 5.56 -12.05 -11.06
CA VAL A 64 4.87 -10.88 -10.50
C VAL A 64 5.42 -9.60 -11.13
N PHE A 65 4.52 -8.79 -11.66
CA PHE A 65 4.78 -7.49 -12.24
C PHE A 65 3.98 -6.45 -11.47
N THR A 66 4.67 -5.72 -10.61
CA THR A 66 4.05 -4.69 -9.76
C THR A 66 4.24 -3.32 -10.39
N PHE A 67 3.17 -2.56 -10.46
CA PHE A 67 3.14 -1.18 -10.91
C PHE A 67 2.64 -0.31 -9.77
N ILE A 68 3.41 0.72 -9.42
CA ILE A 68 3.03 1.68 -8.38
C ILE A 68 3.08 3.11 -8.93
N PRO A 69 2.19 4.00 -8.55
CA PRO A 69 2.33 5.41 -8.93
C PRO A 69 3.48 6.06 -8.17
N GLN A 70 3.95 7.21 -8.66
CA GLN A 70 5.11 7.90 -8.10
C GLN A 70 4.92 8.37 -6.63
N ASP A 71 3.69 8.64 -6.19
CA ASP A 71 3.33 8.93 -4.80
C ASP A 71 2.59 7.75 -4.13
N SER A 72 2.93 6.51 -4.51
CA SER A 72 2.29 5.34 -3.93
C SER A 72 2.42 5.31 -2.40
N VAL A 73 1.31 4.99 -1.77
CA VAL A 73 1.21 4.66 -0.34
C VAL A 73 0.78 3.20 -0.19
N ILE A 74 -0.31 2.82 -0.86
CA ILE A 74 -0.92 1.48 -0.72
C ILE A 74 -0.01 0.39 -1.28
N GLY A 75 0.54 0.57 -2.49
CA GLY A 75 1.40 -0.41 -3.15
C GLY A 75 2.78 -0.56 -2.51
N ARG A 76 3.06 0.20 -1.46
CA ARG A 76 4.31 0.11 -0.68
C ARG A 76 4.09 -0.35 0.75
N LEU A 77 2.85 -0.69 1.10
CA LEU A 77 2.54 -1.30 2.40
C LEU A 77 3.04 -2.74 2.44
N MET A 78 3.62 -3.13 3.57
CA MET A 78 4.13 -4.47 3.83
C MET A 78 5.35 -4.82 2.95
N GLU A 79 5.69 -6.11 2.85
CA GLU A 79 6.90 -6.56 2.18
C GLU A 79 6.63 -6.96 0.73
N HIS A 80 7.57 -6.57 -0.13
CA HIS A 80 7.64 -6.92 -1.54
C HIS A 80 9.05 -7.42 -1.87
N GLU A 81 9.18 -8.47 -2.66
CA GLU A 81 10.48 -8.92 -3.21
C GLU A 81 10.54 -8.80 -4.73
N GLU A 82 9.39 -8.76 -5.37
CA GLU A 82 9.31 -8.55 -6.81
C GLU A 82 9.77 -7.14 -7.18
N ARG A 83 10.21 -6.98 -8.40
CA ARG A 83 10.53 -5.68 -8.97
C ARG A 83 9.24 -4.91 -9.29
N TYR A 84 9.26 -3.60 -9.08
CA TYR A 84 8.16 -2.74 -9.47
C TYR A 84 8.60 -1.65 -10.46
N ASP A 85 7.68 -1.28 -11.32
CA ASP A 85 7.81 -0.11 -12.19
C ASP A 85 7.03 1.06 -11.58
N VAL A 86 7.66 2.24 -11.55
CA VAL A 86 7.00 3.46 -11.07
C VAL A 86 6.30 4.17 -12.21
N ILE A 87 5.00 4.43 -12.05
CA ILE A 87 4.13 4.98 -13.07
C ILE A 87 3.87 6.45 -12.82
N LYS A 88 3.97 7.25 -13.88
CA LYS A 88 3.61 8.66 -13.83
C LYS A 88 2.08 8.83 -13.73
N SER A 89 1.63 9.66 -12.78
CA SER A 89 0.22 9.99 -12.61
C SER A 89 -0.03 11.49 -12.81
N THR A 90 -1.25 11.84 -13.20
CA THR A 90 -1.75 13.23 -13.25
C THR A 90 -2.29 13.71 -11.93
N ALA A 91 -2.66 12.79 -11.03
CA ALA A 91 -3.13 13.10 -9.68
C ALA A 91 -1.96 13.42 -8.73
N LYS A 92 -2.26 13.74 -7.47
CA LYS A 92 -1.27 14.05 -6.43
C LYS A 92 -1.55 13.23 -5.17
N GLY A 93 -0.47 12.85 -4.46
CA GLY A 93 -0.54 12.11 -3.22
C GLY A 93 -1.35 10.82 -3.35
N ILE A 94 -2.12 10.48 -2.33
CA ILE A 94 -2.91 9.25 -2.28
C ILE A 94 -3.93 9.10 -3.43
N TYR A 95 -4.33 10.20 -4.08
CA TYR A 95 -5.25 10.14 -5.23
C TYR A 95 -4.62 9.50 -6.47
N GLN A 96 -3.30 9.34 -6.50
CA GLN A 96 -2.61 8.56 -7.53
C GLN A 96 -2.93 7.06 -7.44
N HIS A 97 -3.52 6.59 -6.34
CA HIS A 97 -4.03 5.22 -6.23
C HIS A 97 -5.12 4.91 -7.26
N ASP A 98 -5.84 5.92 -7.73
CA ASP A 98 -6.77 5.74 -8.85
C ASP A 98 -6.00 5.45 -10.16
N ILE A 99 -6.14 4.24 -10.68
CA ILE A 99 -5.48 3.79 -11.89
C ILE A 99 -5.84 4.64 -13.13
N HIS A 100 -7.02 5.30 -13.15
CA HIS A 100 -7.42 6.19 -14.23
C HIS A 100 -6.62 7.48 -14.29
N SER A 101 -5.92 7.83 -13.22
CA SER A 101 -4.99 8.96 -13.19
C SER A 101 -3.62 8.63 -13.78
N TRP A 102 -3.34 7.36 -14.07
CA TRP A 102 -2.05 6.92 -14.58
C TRP A 102 -1.86 7.32 -16.04
N GLN A 103 -0.71 7.86 -16.36
CA GLN A 103 -0.43 8.35 -17.70
C GLN A 103 -0.08 7.21 -18.64
N VAL A 104 -0.78 7.16 -19.76
CA VAL A 104 -0.56 6.20 -20.82
C VAL A 104 -0.40 6.91 -22.17
N THR A 105 0.42 6.37 -23.04
CA THR A 105 0.41 6.67 -24.46
C THR A 105 -0.43 5.60 -25.17
N ARG A 106 -0.51 5.67 -26.51
CA ARG A 106 -1.32 4.72 -27.31
C ARG A 106 -1.09 3.24 -26.94
N ASN A 107 0.14 2.86 -26.55
CA ASN A 107 0.53 1.46 -26.35
C ASN A 107 1.48 1.25 -25.15
N ARG A 108 1.70 2.26 -24.32
CA ARG A 108 2.66 2.19 -23.21
C ARG A 108 2.16 2.96 -22.00
N ILE A 109 2.46 2.43 -20.83
CA ILE A 109 2.37 3.15 -19.55
C ILE A 109 3.62 4.03 -19.42
N ILE A 110 3.46 5.30 -19.04
CA ILE A 110 4.59 6.21 -18.82
C ILE A 110 5.21 5.89 -17.47
N ARG A 111 6.49 5.52 -17.48
CA ARG A 111 7.28 5.22 -16.29
C ARG A 111 8.14 6.40 -15.88
N VAL A 112 8.50 6.44 -14.61
CA VAL A 112 9.52 7.31 -14.03
C VAL A 112 10.52 6.46 -13.26
N ASP A 113 11.72 7.00 -13.00
CA ASP A 113 12.83 6.20 -12.48
C ASP A 113 12.65 5.78 -11.02
N CYS A 114 12.00 6.62 -10.19
CA CYS A 114 11.81 6.35 -8.77
C CYS A 114 10.55 7.02 -8.22
N PRO A 115 10.06 6.56 -7.06
CA PRO A 115 9.02 7.25 -6.31
C PRO A 115 9.46 8.64 -5.86
N THR A 116 8.49 9.47 -5.49
CA THR A 116 8.79 10.80 -4.93
C THR A 116 9.37 10.68 -3.51
N LYS A 117 10.10 11.72 -3.08
CA LYS A 117 10.60 11.82 -1.70
C LYS A 117 9.46 11.72 -0.66
N HIS A 118 8.27 12.22 -1.01
CA HIS A 118 7.10 12.09 -0.15
C HIS A 118 6.67 10.62 0.00
N SER A 119 6.59 9.87 -1.10
CA SER A 119 6.29 8.43 -1.06
C SER A 119 7.34 7.65 -0.25
N GLU A 120 8.63 7.97 -0.41
CA GLU A 120 9.70 7.37 0.39
C GLU A 120 9.51 7.65 1.88
N PHE A 121 9.28 8.90 2.26
CA PHE A 121 9.03 9.29 3.65
C PHE A 121 7.83 8.55 4.26
N VAL A 122 6.71 8.48 3.52
CA VAL A 122 5.50 7.79 4.00
C VAL A 122 5.77 6.28 4.17
N ASN A 123 6.47 5.68 3.21
CA ASN A 123 6.85 4.27 3.27
C ASN A 123 7.71 3.95 4.51
N GLU A 124 8.76 4.72 4.75
CA GLU A 124 9.63 4.55 5.92
C GLU A 124 8.86 4.71 7.23
N SER A 125 7.96 5.70 7.30
CA SER A 125 7.11 5.94 8.47
C SER A 125 6.16 4.77 8.75
N LEU A 126 5.56 4.21 7.70
CA LEU A 126 4.68 3.04 7.82
C LEU A 126 5.46 1.78 8.21
N HIS A 127 6.62 1.54 7.64
CA HIS A 127 7.48 0.42 8.03
C HIS A 127 7.90 0.51 9.51
N GLN A 128 8.28 1.70 9.97
CA GLN A 128 8.62 1.89 11.38
C GLN A 128 7.41 1.65 12.29
N TYR A 129 6.24 2.20 11.93
CA TYR A 129 5.00 1.97 12.65
C TYR A 129 4.63 0.47 12.74
N LEU A 130 4.75 -0.27 11.63
CA LEU A 130 4.47 -1.70 11.60
C LEU A 130 5.43 -2.52 12.49
N LYS A 131 6.68 -2.06 12.68
CA LYS A 131 7.63 -2.69 13.60
C LYS A 131 7.26 -2.45 15.09
N ASP A 132 6.69 -1.29 15.37
CA ASP A 132 6.41 -0.84 16.75
C ASP A 132 5.02 -1.27 17.25
N THR A 133 4.22 -1.96 16.40
CA THR A 133 2.86 -2.42 16.73
C THR A 133 2.70 -3.93 16.62
N THR A 134 1.82 -4.51 17.47
CA THR A 134 1.47 -5.93 17.38
C THR A 134 0.47 -6.21 16.26
N PRO A 135 0.35 -7.47 15.78
CA PRO A 135 -0.66 -7.84 14.78
C PRO A 135 -2.09 -7.48 15.22
N GLU A 136 -2.44 -7.72 16.49
CA GLU A 136 -3.76 -7.43 17.05
C GLU A 136 -4.06 -5.93 17.07
N GLN A 137 -3.05 -5.11 17.41
CA GLN A 137 -3.17 -3.65 17.35
C GLN A 137 -3.42 -3.17 15.92
N ARG A 138 -2.71 -3.73 14.95
CA ARG A 138 -2.89 -3.40 13.53
C ARG A 138 -4.27 -3.80 13.01
N GLU A 139 -4.73 -5.00 13.35
CA GLU A 139 -6.06 -5.50 12.99
C GLU A 139 -7.16 -4.59 13.55
N PHE A 140 -7.08 -4.26 14.84
CA PHE A 140 -8.01 -3.32 15.48
C PHE A 140 -8.01 -1.96 14.77
N PHE A 141 -6.82 -1.39 14.50
CA PHE A 141 -6.70 -0.07 13.86
C PHE A 141 -7.31 -0.07 12.46
N VAL A 142 -6.96 -1.05 11.63
CA VAL A 142 -7.49 -1.17 10.26
C VAL A 142 -8.99 -1.38 10.29
N GLY A 143 -9.50 -2.23 11.18
CA GLY A 143 -10.94 -2.45 11.37
C GLY A 143 -11.67 -1.18 11.76
N ALA A 144 -11.18 -0.46 12.76
CA ALA A 144 -11.79 0.77 13.22
C ALA A 144 -11.76 1.89 12.17
N VAL A 145 -10.66 2.03 11.42
CA VAL A 145 -10.58 2.97 10.28
C VAL A 145 -11.59 2.58 9.19
N TYR A 146 -11.68 1.29 8.87
CA TYR A 146 -12.64 0.79 7.90
C TYR A 146 -14.09 1.10 8.30
N ASP A 147 -14.47 0.82 9.55
CA ASP A 147 -15.81 1.09 10.07
C ASP A 147 -16.15 2.59 10.05
N ILE A 148 -15.17 3.44 10.38
CA ILE A 148 -15.32 4.88 10.28
C ILE A 148 -15.60 5.32 8.82
N ILE A 149 -14.84 4.78 7.87
CA ILE A 149 -15.04 5.08 6.45
C ILE A 149 -16.41 4.58 5.97
N GLN A 150 -16.78 3.35 6.29
CA GLN A 150 -18.08 2.76 5.95
C GLN A 150 -19.25 3.58 6.51
N SER A 151 -19.09 4.14 7.71
CA SER A 151 -20.12 5.00 8.32
C SER A 151 -20.43 6.25 7.51
N THR A 152 -19.57 6.65 6.58
CA THR A 152 -19.78 7.80 5.71
C THR A 152 -20.76 7.51 4.55
N ASN A 153 -21.10 6.23 4.31
CA ASN A 153 -21.90 5.74 3.18
C ASN A 153 -21.33 6.24 1.83
N VAL A 154 -20.04 5.98 1.63
CA VAL A 154 -19.32 6.33 0.41
C VAL A 154 -18.72 5.03 -0.14
N ASP A 155 -19.11 4.67 -1.35
CA ASP A 155 -18.72 3.41 -1.97
C ASP A 155 -17.44 3.53 -2.81
N THR A 156 -17.07 4.76 -3.18
CA THR A 156 -15.90 5.02 -4.01
C THR A 156 -14.99 6.10 -3.43
N PHE A 157 -13.71 6.02 -3.76
CA PHE A 157 -12.72 7.02 -3.36
C PHE A 157 -13.03 8.42 -3.94
N ASP A 158 -13.60 8.46 -5.13
CA ASP A 158 -14.01 9.70 -5.80
C ASP A 158 -15.20 10.38 -5.07
N GLU A 159 -16.18 9.62 -4.62
CA GLU A 159 -17.26 10.12 -3.77
C GLU A 159 -16.76 10.63 -2.42
N PHE A 160 -15.79 9.92 -1.81
CA PHE A 160 -15.16 10.38 -0.57
C PHE A 160 -14.47 11.72 -0.76
N HIS A 161 -13.71 11.86 -1.85
CA HIS A 161 -13.05 13.12 -2.20
C HIS A 161 -14.03 14.25 -2.45
N LYS A 162 -15.05 14.04 -3.28
CA LYS A 162 -16.09 15.03 -3.60
C LYS A 162 -16.90 15.44 -2.36
N ALA A 163 -17.12 14.51 -1.44
CA ALA A 163 -17.83 14.78 -0.21
C ALA A 163 -17.04 15.68 0.77
N GLY A 164 -15.69 15.60 0.74
CA GLY A 164 -14.80 16.47 1.49
C GLY A 164 -15.17 16.62 2.97
N LEU A 165 -15.08 17.84 3.49
CA LEU A 165 -15.36 18.17 4.89
C LEU A 165 -16.81 17.90 5.33
N LYS A 166 -17.76 17.72 4.41
CA LYS A 166 -19.16 17.39 4.74
C LYS A 166 -19.33 16.07 5.47
N LYS A 167 -18.37 15.15 5.35
CA LYS A 167 -18.41 13.84 6.03
C LYS A 167 -17.73 13.83 7.41
N VAL A 168 -16.96 14.87 7.75
CA VAL A 168 -16.27 14.98 9.05
C VAL A 168 -17.21 14.78 10.24
N PRO A 169 -18.44 15.32 10.29
CA PRO A 169 -19.35 15.07 11.40
C PRO A 169 -19.71 13.59 11.58
N LYS A 170 -19.85 12.82 10.46
CA LYS A 170 -20.11 11.38 10.52
C LYS A 170 -18.90 10.61 11.05
N ILE A 171 -17.71 10.96 10.61
CA ILE A 171 -16.44 10.39 11.11
C ILE A 171 -16.33 10.61 12.62
N ILE A 172 -16.54 11.84 13.08
CA ILE A 172 -16.51 12.18 14.51
C ILE A 172 -17.57 11.38 15.28
N LYS A 173 -18.79 11.26 14.74
CA LYS A 173 -19.86 10.49 15.36
C LYS A 173 -19.50 9.01 15.49
N SER A 174 -18.86 8.41 14.47
CA SER A 174 -18.43 7.02 14.50
C SER A 174 -17.28 6.82 15.49
N TYR A 175 -16.27 7.70 15.49
CA TYR A 175 -15.21 7.69 16.49
C TYR A 175 -15.76 7.77 17.93
N LYS A 176 -16.79 8.60 18.18
CA LYS A 176 -17.44 8.71 19.49
C LYS A 176 -18.22 7.45 19.91
N LYS A 177 -18.58 6.56 18.98
CA LYS A 177 -19.23 5.28 19.30
C LYS A 177 -18.26 4.22 19.81
N LEU A 178 -16.97 4.37 19.54
CA LEU A 178 -15.96 3.51 20.12
C LEU A 178 -15.98 3.59 21.65
N SER A 179 -15.70 2.49 22.31
CA SER A 179 -15.52 2.47 23.77
C SER A 179 -14.37 3.40 24.21
N PRO A 180 -14.29 3.77 25.49
CA PRO A 180 -13.16 4.55 25.99
C PRO A 180 -11.82 3.87 25.74
N GLU A 181 -11.75 2.55 25.89
CA GLU A 181 -10.57 1.71 25.66
C GLU A 181 -10.15 1.71 24.18
N GLU A 182 -11.11 1.50 23.28
CA GLU A 182 -10.87 1.55 21.82
C GLU A 182 -10.40 2.94 21.36
N ARG A 183 -11.00 4.01 21.87
CA ARG A 183 -10.55 5.39 21.58
C ARG A 183 -9.14 5.64 22.08
N LYS A 184 -8.81 5.15 23.29
CA LYS A 184 -7.46 5.26 23.86
C LYS A 184 -6.45 4.53 22.98
N LEU A 185 -6.75 3.30 22.58
CA LEU A 185 -5.90 2.51 21.71
C LEU A 185 -5.72 3.18 20.34
N MET A 186 -6.80 3.62 19.70
CA MET A 186 -6.74 4.32 18.40
C MET A 186 -5.91 5.60 18.49
N THR A 187 -6.08 6.41 19.57
CA THR A 187 -5.30 7.62 19.80
C THR A 187 -3.81 7.29 19.98
N ALA A 188 -3.49 6.22 20.72
CA ALA A 188 -2.12 5.78 20.91
C ALA A 188 -1.48 5.33 19.59
N MET A 189 -2.21 4.63 18.73
CA MET A 189 -1.72 4.19 17.43
C MET A 189 -1.48 5.35 16.47
N PHE A 190 -2.35 6.35 16.44
CA PHE A 190 -2.09 7.58 15.70
C PHE A 190 -0.86 8.32 16.25
N ALA A 191 -0.73 8.42 17.58
CA ALA A 191 0.43 9.05 18.22
C ALA A 191 1.73 8.32 17.85
N GLU A 192 1.73 6.98 17.82
CA GLU A 192 2.90 6.18 17.45
C GLU A 192 3.26 6.37 15.96
N PHE A 193 2.26 6.41 15.07
CA PHE A 193 2.48 6.72 13.67
C PHE A 193 3.13 8.11 13.48
N PHE A 194 2.61 9.13 14.15
CA PHE A 194 3.18 10.48 14.07
C PHE A 194 4.57 10.58 14.71
N LYS A 195 4.83 9.82 15.78
CA LYS A 195 6.17 9.73 16.40
C LYS A 195 7.17 9.10 15.43
N SER A 196 6.79 7.98 14.78
CA SER A 196 7.63 7.32 13.77
C SER A 196 7.97 8.26 12.61
N ALA A 197 7.00 8.99 12.11
CA ALA A 197 7.20 10.00 11.07
C ALA A 197 8.14 11.13 11.54
N TRP A 198 7.99 11.59 12.80
CA TRP A 198 8.83 12.64 13.37
C TRP A 198 10.30 12.20 13.55
N GLU A 199 10.54 10.96 13.94
CA GLU A 199 11.89 10.41 14.07
C GLU A 199 12.62 10.33 12.74
N ILE A 200 11.91 9.98 11.66
CA ILE A 200 12.48 9.96 10.29
C ILE A 200 12.86 11.37 9.84
N ILE A 201 12.00 12.37 10.09
CA ILE A 201 12.32 13.78 9.82
C ILE A 201 13.60 14.22 10.54
N LYS A 202 13.74 13.86 11.82
CA LYS A 202 14.94 14.19 12.61
C LYS A 202 16.20 13.53 12.05
N LYS A 203 16.12 12.26 11.65
CA LYS A 203 17.25 11.55 11.05
C LYS A 203 17.67 12.21 9.73
N GLY A 204 16.72 12.54 8.87
CA GLY A 204 16.98 13.21 7.60
C GLY A 204 17.67 14.58 7.76
N LYS A 205 17.31 15.38 8.76
CA LYS A 205 17.99 16.65 9.07
C LYS A 205 19.43 16.45 9.52
N LYS A 206 19.69 15.49 10.42
CA LYS A 206 21.05 15.21 10.89
C LYS A 206 21.98 14.78 9.75
N THR A 207 21.49 14.02 8.78
CA THR A 207 22.28 13.59 7.63
C THR A 207 22.59 14.77 6.70
N GLN A 208 21.68 15.73 6.54
CA GLN A 208 21.92 16.94 5.75
C GLN A 208 22.96 17.86 6.42
N ASP A 209 22.88 18.07 7.72
CA ASP A 209 23.83 18.90 8.47
C ASP A 209 25.26 18.32 8.42
N SER A 210 25.39 16.98 8.60
CA SER A 210 26.69 16.31 8.50
C SER A 210 27.29 16.33 7.09
N THR A 211 26.47 16.37 6.04
CA THR A 211 26.92 16.47 4.65
C THR A 211 27.37 17.90 4.31
N VAL A 212 26.72 18.91 4.88
CA VAL A 212 27.11 20.31 4.72
C VAL A 212 28.43 20.61 5.43
N GLU A 213 28.63 20.06 6.65
CA GLU A 213 29.90 20.18 7.37
C GLU A 213 31.07 19.50 6.64
N ALA A 214 30.83 18.27 6.09
CA ALA A 214 31.86 17.55 5.33
C ALA A 214 32.19 18.15 3.94
N MET A 215 31.37 19.08 3.42
CA MET A 215 31.63 19.83 2.19
C MET A 215 32.27 21.22 2.46
N ALA A 216 32.37 21.62 3.72
CA ALA A 216 32.93 22.90 4.16
C ALA A 216 34.39 22.78 4.67
N GLU A 217 34.90 21.55 4.80
CA GLU A 217 36.31 21.21 5.04
C GLU A 217 37.01 20.88 3.70
#